data_26f4f082f539a95223e5603a0aad91ad
#
_entry.id   26f4f082f539a95223e5603a0aad91ad
#
_cell.length_a   1.000
_cell.length_b   1.000
_cell.length_c   1.000
_cell.angle_alpha   90.00
_cell.angle_beta   90.00
_cell.angle_gamma   90.00
#
_symmetry.space_group_name_H-M   'P 1'
#
loop_
_entity.id
_entity.type
_entity.pdbx_description
1 polymer ?
#
loop_
_entity_poly.entity_id
_entity_poly.type
_entity_poly.pdbx_seq_one_letter_code
_entity_poly.pdbx_strand_id
1 'polypeptide(L)'
;MPPRTVYTPIACTNCGVYQLCYSVGGDADLSTLNTLVNNRKTIKRGDFLYRTGDQFRAIYAVRGGSVKTSLLADDGRVQVTGFHVAGKVLGLDAIVTSQYNCEAKALETTGVCEIPFVRFEELSKKIPDLQYKMLKIMSQEILDNRELMMLLGKMSGEERLATYLLNMSKGLEKHGSPSGQFDISMSRSDIGNYLGIAEETISRIFTRFQEEGLIMIQRRKHITITDPGRLGTIARRK
;
A
#
# COMPACT_ATOMS: atom_id res chain seq x y z
N MET A 1 -16.02 2.21 25.61
CA MET A 1 -15.50 2.82 24.36
C MET A 1 -14.27 2.01 23.94
N PRO A 2 -14.21 1.40 22.75
CA PRO A 2 -12.97 0.79 22.30
C PRO A 2 -11.93 1.89 22.08
N PRO A 3 -10.63 1.65 22.35
CA PRO A 3 -9.60 2.64 22.15
C PRO A 3 -9.59 3.05 20.67
N ARG A 4 -9.65 4.36 20.42
CA ARG A 4 -9.45 4.93 19.09
C ARG A 4 -8.05 4.49 18.65
N THR A 5 -7.97 3.65 17.65
CA THR A 5 -6.70 3.30 17.00
C THR A 5 -6.22 4.58 16.32
N VAL A 6 -5.40 5.34 17.02
CA VAL A 6 -4.73 6.52 16.45
C VAL A 6 -3.62 5.95 15.57
N TYR A 7 -3.71 6.12 14.26
CA TYR A 7 -2.60 5.76 13.38
C TYR A 7 -1.37 6.60 13.77
N THR A 8 -0.20 5.98 13.78
CA THR A 8 1.06 6.70 13.96
C THR A 8 1.58 7.10 12.58
N PRO A 9 1.60 8.40 12.24
CA PRO A 9 2.12 8.83 10.95
C PRO A 9 3.64 8.59 10.90
N ILE A 10 4.11 8.03 9.79
CA ILE A 10 5.56 7.94 9.56
C ILE A 10 6.18 9.34 9.45
N ALA A 11 7.44 9.46 9.85
CA ALA A 11 8.23 10.67 9.60
C ALA A 11 8.37 10.89 8.09
N CYS A 12 8.44 12.14 7.65
CA CYS A 12 8.62 12.45 6.22
C CYS A 12 9.85 11.76 5.63
N THR A 13 10.93 11.62 6.38
CA THR A 13 12.16 10.91 6.00
C THR A 13 11.95 9.43 5.66
N ASN A 14 10.91 8.81 6.22
CA ASN A 14 10.56 7.41 6.00
C ASN A 14 9.41 7.24 4.99
N CYS A 15 8.95 8.33 4.37
CA CYS A 15 7.86 8.31 3.39
C CYS A 15 8.38 7.90 2.01
N GLY A 16 7.66 7.05 1.29
CA GLY A 16 8.03 6.61 -0.07
C GLY A 16 8.15 7.75 -1.09
N VAL A 17 7.51 8.89 -0.83
CA VAL A 17 7.62 10.12 -1.65
C VAL A 17 8.55 11.16 -1.04
N TYR A 18 9.29 10.82 0.02
CA TYR A 18 10.22 11.76 0.66
C TYR A 18 11.18 12.42 -0.33
N GLN A 19 11.74 11.63 -1.23
CA GLN A 19 12.66 12.14 -2.24
C GLN A 19 12.00 13.12 -3.22
N LEU A 20 10.70 12.95 -3.55
CA LEU A 20 9.96 13.92 -4.32
C LEU A 20 9.82 15.24 -3.54
N CYS A 21 9.39 15.14 -2.30
CA CYS A 21 9.23 16.31 -1.45
C CYS A 21 10.56 17.03 -1.20
N TYR A 22 11.64 16.28 -0.94
CA TYR A 22 12.98 16.81 -0.69
C TYR A 22 13.57 17.53 -1.90
N SER A 23 13.33 17.05 -3.12
CA SER A 23 13.81 17.71 -4.34
C SER A 23 13.24 19.10 -4.55
N VAL A 24 12.08 19.40 -3.96
CA VAL A 24 11.43 20.70 -4.05
C VAL A 24 11.97 21.66 -2.99
N GLY A 25 12.41 21.16 -1.82
CA GLY A 25 12.74 21.98 -0.64
C GLY A 25 14.23 22.22 -0.38
N GLY A 26 15.13 21.42 -0.96
CA GLY A 26 16.55 21.47 -0.57
C GLY A 26 16.78 21.14 0.92
N ASP A 27 17.97 21.43 1.44
CA ASP A 27 18.41 21.03 2.80
C ASP A 27 17.73 21.75 3.97
N ALA A 28 16.89 22.77 3.74
CA ALA A 28 16.63 23.73 4.81
C ALA A 28 15.18 24.15 5.02
N ASP A 29 14.21 23.86 4.14
CA ASP A 29 12.94 24.57 4.29
C ASP A 29 11.68 23.69 4.20
N LEU A 30 11.13 23.37 5.38
CA LEU A 30 9.78 22.82 5.56
C LEU A 30 8.69 23.65 4.85
N SER A 31 8.94 24.94 4.60
CA SER A 31 8.02 25.82 3.86
C SER A 31 7.87 25.41 2.42
N THR A 32 8.93 24.92 1.79
CA THR A 32 8.94 24.46 0.40
C THR A 32 8.30 23.07 0.25
N LEU A 33 8.41 22.20 1.26
CA LEU A 33 7.62 20.94 1.31
C LEU A 33 6.12 21.22 1.29
N ASN A 34 5.67 22.28 1.94
CA ASN A 34 4.29 22.74 1.91
C ASN A 34 3.88 23.27 0.54
N THR A 35 4.82 23.55 -0.37
CA THR A 35 4.47 23.98 -1.73
C THR A 35 4.03 22.82 -2.63
N LEU A 36 4.57 21.62 -2.45
CA LEU A 36 4.15 20.43 -3.21
C LEU A 36 2.92 19.76 -2.58
N VAL A 37 2.89 19.66 -1.24
CA VAL A 37 1.81 19.01 -0.49
C VAL A 37 0.78 20.06 -0.06
N ASN A 38 -0.38 20.07 -0.72
CA ASN A 38 -1.43 21.05 -0.44
C ASN A 38 -2.12 20.78 0.90
N ASN A 39 -2.41 19.52 1.20
CA ASN A 39 -3.16 19.13 2.40
C ASN A 39 -2.71 17.79 2.98
N ARG A 40 -2.73 17.73 4.31
CA ARG A 40 -2.63 16.50 5.07
C ARG A 40 -4.03 16.11 5.52
N LYS A 41 -4.61 15.08 4.89
CA LYS A 41 -5.97 14.63 5.16
C LYS A 41 -5.96 13.39 6.05
N THR A 42 -6.95 13.30 6.93
CA THR A 42 -7.25 12.08 7.68
C THR A 42 -8.56 11.52 7.20
N ILE A 43 -8.56 10.24 6.81
CA ILE A 43 -9.71 9.52 6.27
C ILE A 43 -10.11 8.49 7.31
N LYS A 44 -11.39 8.42 7.64
CA LYS A 44 -11.92 7.44 8.60
C LYS A 44 -11.98 6.06 7.97
N ARG A 45 -11.94 5.02 8.81
CA ARG A 45 -12.14 3.64 8.36
C ARG A 45 -13.46 3.51 7.58
N GLY A 46 -13.37 2.92 6.39
CA GLY A 46 -14.52 2.69 5.52
C GLY A 46 -14.84 3.82 4.56
N ASP A 47 -14.28 5.03 4.78
CA ASP A 47 -14.45 6.16 3.86
C ASP A 47 -13.56 5.98 2.62
N PHE A 48 -13.98 6.61 1.53
CA PHE A 48 -13.24 6.61 0.28
C PHE A 48 -12.34 7.84 0.16
N LEU A 49 -11.13 7.62 -0.34
CA LEU A 49 -10.21 8.69 -0.73
C LEU A 49 -10.64 9.27 -2.07
N TYR A 50 -11.00 8.39 -3.01
CA TYR A 50 -11.60 8.66 -4.30
C TYR A 50 -12.37 7.42 -4.79
N ARG A 51 -13.25 7.62 -5.76
CA ARG A 51 -14.03 6.55 -6.41
C ARG A 51 -13.72 6.47 -7.90
N THR A 52 -14.02 5.34 -8.50
CA THR A 52 -13.95 5.17 -9.96
C THR A 52 -14.80 6.24 -10.65
N GLY A 53 -14.23 6.92 -11.66
CA GLY A 53 -14.88 7.99 -12.40
C GLY A 53 -14.73 9.39 -11.80
N ASP A 54 -14.27 9.53 -10.55
CA ASP A 54 -13.97 10.84 -9.98
C ASP A 54 -12.89 11.53 -10.82
N GLN A 55 -13.00 12.86 -10.97
CA GLN A 55 -12.00 13.65 -11.71
C GLN A 55 -10.63 13.56 -11.01
N PHE A 56 -9.60 13.22 -11.78
CA PHE A 56 -8.23 13.20 -11.29
C PHE A 56 -7.74 14.62 -10.98
N ARG A 57 -7.31 14.86 -9.76
CA ARG A 57 -6.78 16.15 -9.30
C ARG A 57 -5.45 16.02 -8.57
N ALA A 58 -5.19 14.89 -7.96
CA ALA A 58 -4.03 14.70 -7.10
C ALA A 58 -3.59 13.24 -7.07
N ILE A 59 -2.31 13.03 -6.82
CA ILE A 59 -1.79 11.77 -6.31
C ILE A 59 -1.71 11.85 -4.78
N TYR A 60 -1.71 10.70 -4.12
CA TYR A 60 -1.74 10.64 -2.66
C TYR A 60 -0.61 9.77 -2.13
N ALA A 61 0.06 10.23 -1.07
CA ALA A 61 1.02 9.43 -0.33
C ALA A 61 0.43 9.03 1.03
N VAL A 62 0.43 7.73 1.33
CA VAL A 62 -0.02 7.22 2.64
C VAL A 62 1.04 7.52 3.69
N ARG A 63 0.67 8.23 4.76
CA ARG A 63 1.55 8.57 5.89
C ARG A 63 1.42 7.61 7.05
N GLY A 64 0.29 6.99 7.20
CA GLY A 64 -0.01 6.03 8.25
C GLY A 64 -1.40 5.47 8.07
N GLY A 65 -1.64 4.28 8.59
CA GLY A 65 -2.81 3.51 8.27
C GLY A 65 -2.67 2.77 6.96
N SER A 66 -3.80 2.38 6.35
CA SER A 66 -3.81 1.58 5.14
C SER A 66 -5.05 1.84 4.27
N VAL A 67 -4.86 1.76 2.97
CA VAL A 67 -5.90 1.92 1.93
C VAL A 67 -5.89 0.68 1.06
N LYS A 68 -7.07 0.18 0.67
CA LYS A 68 -7.19 -0.78 -0.42
C LYS A 68 -7.68 -0.08 -1.69
N THR A 69 -7.14 -0.49 -2.83
CA THR A 69 -7.69 -0.16 -4.13
C THR A 69 -8.44 -1.34 -4.69
N SER A 70 -9.54 -1.08 -5.41
CA SER A 70 -10.35 -2.11 -6.03
C SER A 70 -10.95 -1.62 -7.34
N LEU A 71 -11.07 -2.55 -8.28
CA LEU A 71 -11.79 -2.40 -9.52
C LEU A 71 -13.17 -3.03 -9.40
N LEU A 72 -14.17 -2.38 -9.95
CA LEU A 72 -15.51 -2.89 -10.11
C LEU A 72 -15.69 -3.30 -11.57
N ALA A 73 -15.97 -4.57 -11.83
CA ALA A 73 -16.32 -5.05 -13.15
C ALA A 73 -17.79 -4.72 -13.47
N ASP A 74 -18.14 -4.69 -14.76
CA ASP A 74 -19.50 -4.37 -15.24
C ASP A 74 -20.57 -5.33 -14.68
N ASP A 75 -20.20 -6.55 -14.34
CA ASP A 75 -21.08 -7.55 -13.72
C ASP A 75 -21.20 -7.43 -12.19
N GLY A 76 -20.63 -6.41 -11.61
CA GLY A 76 -20.66 -6.13 -10.17
C GLY A 76 -19.60 -6.86 -9.34
N ARG A 77 -18.74 -7.68 -9.95
CA ARG A 77 -17.61 -8.30 -9.23
C ARG A 77 -16.57 -7.24 -8.85
N VAL A 78 -16.07 -7.34 -7.63
CA VAL A 78 -15.02 -6.46 -7.12
C VAL A 78 -13.70 -7.23 -7.07
N GLN A 79 -12.65 -6.65 -7.64
CA GLN A 79 -11.28 -7.15 -7.54
C GLN A 79 -10.43 -6.18 -6.74
N VAL A 80 -9.88 -6.61 -5.63
CA VAL A 80 -8.85 -5.85 -4.90
C VAL A 80 -7.58 -5.87 -5.73
N THR A 81 -7.07 -4.69 -6.07
CA THR A 81 -5.88 -4.53 -6.91
C THR A 81 -4.64 -4.16 -6.12
N GLY A 82 -4.79 -3.65 -4.90
CA GLY A 82 -3.65 -3.30 -4.07
C GLY A 82 -4.01 -3.00 -2.62
N PHE A 83 -2.99 -3.13 -1.77
CA PHE A 83 -2.98 -2.66 -0.39
C PHE A 83 -1.85 -1.65 -0.21
N HIS A 84 -2.21 -0.43 0.11
CA HIS A 84 -1.29 0.69 0.24
C HIS A 84 -1.14 1.07 1.70
N VAL A 85 -0.01 0.71 2.27
CA VAL A 85 0.40 1.06 3.63
C VAL A 85 1.25 2.31 3.64
N ALA A 86 1.67 2.77 4.82
CA ALA A 86 2.56 3.93 4.96
C ALA A 86 3.76 3.84 4.00
N GLY A 87 4.02 4.94 3.29
CA GLY A 87 5.09 5.05 2.28
C GLY A 87 4.68 4.76 0.84
N LYS A 88 3.50 4.18 0.59
CA LYS A 88 3.00 3.92 -0.76
C LYS A 88 2.26 5.12 -1.35
N VAL A 89 2.22 5.18 -2.69
CA VAL A 89 1.54 6.22 -3.50
C VAL A 89 0.30 5.64 -4.14
N LEU A 90 -0.71 6.47 -4.36
CA LEU A 90 -2.01 6.13 -4.93
C LEU A 90 -2.38 7.13 -6.04
N GLY A 91 -3.16 6.68 -7.03
CA GLY A 91 -3.76 7.52 -8.06
C GLY A 91 -2.84 7.78 -9.27
N LEU A 92 -1.73 7.06 -9.41
CA LEU A 92 -0.84 7.20 -10.57
C LEU A 92 -1.49 6.71 -11.87
N ASP A 93 -2.37 5.72 -11.80
CA ASP A 93 -3.12 5.15 -12.91
C ASP A 93 -4.11 6.15 -13.55
N ALA A 94 -4.53 7.16 -12.79
CA ALA A 94 -5.47 8.17 -13.25
C ALA A 94 -4.85 9.23 -14.18
N ILE A 95 -3.53 9.31 -14.28
CA ILE A 95 -2.81 10.29 -15.12
C ILE A 95 -3.20 10.15 -16.60
N VAL A 96 -3.40 8.91 -17.07
CA VAL A 96 -3.70 8.62 -18.49
C VAL A 96 -5.11 9.04 -18.87
N THR A 97 -6.08 8.79 -17.99
CA THR A 97 -7.53 8.99 -18.27
C THR A 97 -8.08 10.30 -17.75
N SER A 98 -7.31 11.03 -16.93
CA SER A 98 -7.76 12.20 -16.17
C SER A 98 -8.95 11.90 -15.22
N GLN A 99 -9.18 10.63 -14.91
CA GLN A 99 -10.17 10.13 -13.96
C GLN A 99 -9.57 8.97 -13.17
N TYR A 100 -9.99 8.79 -11.91
CA TYR A 100 -9.58 7.63 -11.15
C TYR A 100 -10.22 6.36 -11.73
N ASN A 101 -9.39 5.38 -12.09
CA ASN A 101 -9.82 4.14 -12.73
C ASN A 101 -10.25 3.07 -11.71
N CYS A 102 -9.95 3.27 -10.44
CA CYS A 102 -10.31 2.39 -9.34
C CYS A 102 -10.86 3.19 -8.17
N GLU A 103 -11.46 2.52 -7.19
CA GLU A 103 -11.78 3.14 -5.92
C GLU A 103 -10.68 2.90 -4.89
N ALA A 104 -10.45 3.87 -4.00
CA ALA A 104 -9.51 3.77 -2.89
C ALA A 104 -10.24 3.96 -1.56
N LYS A 105 -10.28 2.91 -0.73
CA LYS A 105 -11.02 2.85 0.53
C LYS A 105 -10.10 2.64 1.72
N ALA A 106 -10.24 3.47 2.76
CA ALA A 106 -9.47 3.33 3.99
C ALA A 106 -9.90 2.10 4.80
N LEU A 107 -8.95 1.24 5.16
CA LEU A 107 -9.20 0.03 5.97
C LEU A 107 -9.16 0.32 7.47
N GLU A 108 -8.55 1.42 7.83
CA GLU A 108 -8.48 1.96 9.19
C GLU A 108 -8.39 3.50 9.11
N THR A 109 -8.33 4.19 10.24
CA THR A 109 -8.07 5.65 10.22
C THR A 109 -6.71 5.89 9.55
N THR A 110 -6.72 6.57 8.41
CA THR A 110 -5.56 6.70 7.51
C THR A 110 -5.24 8.15 7.26
N GLY A 111 -3.98 8.51 7.44
CA GLY A 111 -3.45 9.81 7.07
C GLY A 111 -2.79 9.79 5.69
N VAL A 112 -3.12 10.76 4.85
CA VAL A 112 -2.52 10.91 3.52
C VAL A 112 -2.02 12.34 3.30
N CYS A 113 -0.97 12.46 2.48
CA CYS A 113 -0.57 13.73 1.85
C CYS A 113 -1.19 13.82 0.47
N GLU A 114 -1.89 14.90 0.18
CA GLU A 114 -2.42 15.21 -1.13
C GLU A 114 -1.42 16.04 -1.91
N ILE A 115 -1.04 15.55 -3.09
CA ILE A 115 -0.11 16.20 -4.03
C ILE A 115 -0.91 16.58 -5.27
N PRO A 116 -1.35 17.85 -5.42
CA PRO A 116 -2.08 18.28 -6.60
C PRO A 116 -1.24 18.08 -7.87
N PHE A 117 -1.82 17.39 -8.87
CA PHE A 117 -1.04 16.98 -10.05
C PHE A 117 -0.58 18.18 -10.88
N VAL A 118 -1.41 19.20 -11.03
CA VAL A 118 -1.05 20.47 -11.70
C VAL A 118 0.16 21.11 -11.05
N ARG A 119 0.22 21.11 -9.72
CA ARG A 119 1.36 21.64 -8.98
C ARG A 119 2.62 20.81 -9.20
N PHE A 120 2.47 19.49 -9.22
CA PHE A 120 3.57 18.58 -9.54
C PHE A 120 4.11 18.85 -10.96
N GLU A 121 3.24 19.04 -11.96
CA GLU A 121 3.65 19.35 -13.33
C GLU A 121 4.41 20.68 -13.44
N GLU A 122 3.90 21.73 -12.78
CA GLU A 122 4.56 23.04 -12.76
C GLU A 122 5.97 22.97 -12.16
N LEU A 123 6.11 22.26 -11.03
CA LEU A 123 7.39 22.11 -10.35
C LEU A 123 8.36 21.20 -11.12
N SER A 124 7.85 20.16 -11.74
CA SER A 124 8.67 19.21 -12.51
C SER A 124 9.31 19.84 -13.74
N LYS A 125 8.71 20.87 -14.33
CA LYS A 125 9.33 21.68 -15.41
C LYS A 125 10.55 22.47 -14.93
N LYS A 126 10.59 22.82 -13.64
CA LYS A 126 11.66 23.63 -13.04
C LYS A 126 12.71 22.76 -12.34
N ILE A 127 12.34 21.56 -11.94
CA ILE A 127 13.17 20.65 -11.15
C ILE A 127 13.23 19.29 -11.86
N PRO A 128 14.20 19.06 -12.78
CA PRO A 128 14.28 17.80 -13.54
C PRO A 128 14.39 16.55 -12.67
N ASP A 129 15.03 16.66 -11.51
CA ASP A 129 15.16 15.56 -10.54
C ASP A 129 13.80 15.08 -10.01
N LEU A 130 12.80 15.96 -9.92
CA LEU A 130 11.44 15.63 -9.52
C LEU A 130 10.77 14.68 -10.53
N GLN A 131 10.94 14.92 -11.83
CA GLN A 131 10.45 14.02 -12.90
C GLN A 131 11.12 12.65 -12.81
N TYR A 132 12.43 12.63 -12.67
CA TYR A 132 13.18 11.36 -12.58
C TYR A 132 12.75 10.51 -11.39
N LYS A 133 12.52 11.14 -10.24
CA LYS A 133 12.02 10.45 -9.05
C LYS A 133 10.59 9.92 -9.21
N MET A 134 9.73 10.66 -9.91
CA MET A 134 8.40 10.16 -10.26
C MET A 134 8.48 8.95 -11.17
N LEU A 135 9.34 8.99 -12.20
CA LEU A 135 9.56 7.83 -13.07
C LEU A 135 10.03 6.60 -12.31
N LYS A 136 10.89 6.76 -11.29
CA LYS A 136 11.29 5.65 -10.40
C LYS A 136 10.13 5.06 -9.64
N ILE A 137 9.24 5.90 -9.09
CA ILE A 137 8.04 5.43 -8.38
C ILE A 137 7.13 4.65 -9.32
N MET A 138 6.86 5.18 -10.52
CA MET A 138 6.04 4.50 -11.52
C MET A 138 6.68 3.20 -12.00
N SER A 139 8.01 3.18 -12.20
CA SER A 139 8.75 1.97 -12.57
C SER A 139 8.67 0.89 -11.49
N GLN A 140 8.74 1.28 -10.21
CA GLN A 140 8.58 0.35 -9.11
C GLN A 140 7.15 -0.23 -9.08
N GLU A 141 6.14 0.58 -9.33
CA GLU A 141 4.73 0.12 -9.40
C GLU A 141 4.55 -0.91 -10.53
N ILE A 142 5.17 -0.69 -11.69
CA ILE A 142 5.16 -1.65 -12.80
C ILE A 142 5.82 -2.97 -12.38
N LEU A 143 6.93 -2.93 -11.66
CA LEU A 143 7.60 -4.14 -11.15
C LEU A 143 6.73 -4.88 -10.14
N ASP A 144 6.16 -4.15 -9.16
CA ASP A 144 5.25 -4.72 -8.14
C ASP A 144 4.05 -5.42 -8.80
N ASN A 145 3.45 -4.80 -9.84
CA ASN A 145 2.34 -5.37 -10.61
C ASN A 145 2.75 -6.63 -11.40
N ARG A 146 3.94 -6.67 -11.99
CA ARG A 146 4.47 -7.87 -12.67
C ARG A 146 4.70 -9.02 -11.69
N GLU A 147 5.22 -8.73 -10.50
CA GLU A 147 5.37 -9.72 -9.45
C GLU A 147 4.02 -10.28 -9.01
N LEU A 148 3.00 -9.43 -8.86
CA LEU A 148 1.63 -9.87 -8.57
C LEU A 148 1.07 -10.76 -9.68
N MET A 149 1.26 -10.42 -10.95
CA MET A 149 0.84 -11.25 -12.09
C MET A 149 1.50 -12.64 -12.06
N MET A 150 2.81 -12.70 -11.78
CA MET A 150 3.53 -13.98 -11.62
C MET A 150 2.96 -14.80 -10.46
N LEU A 151 2.72 -14.14 -9.33
CA LEU A 151 2.15 -14.74 -8.13
C LEU A 151 0.77 -15.36 -8.46
N LEU A 152 -0.12 -14.61 -9.08
CA LEU A 152 -1.48 -15.06 -9.41
C LEU A 152 -1.48 -16.15 -10.48
N GLY A 153 -0.55 -16.10 -11.43
CA GLY A 153 -0.53 -17.01 -12.57
C GLY A 153 0.18 -18.34 -12.34
N LYS A 154 1.14 -18.42 -11.41
CA LYS A 154 2.05 -19.56 -11.28
C LYS A 154 2.17 -20.17 -9.89
N MET A 155 1.74 -19.47 -8.85
CA MET A 155 1.92 -19.92 -7.47
C MET A 155 0.65 -20.58 -6.90
N SER A 156 0.82 -21.57 -6.04
CA SER A 156 -0.25 -22.15 -5.21
C SER A 156 -0.77 -21.15 -4.18
N GLY A 157 -1.91 -21.42 -3.55
CA GLY A 157 -2.47 -20.54 -2.53
C GLY A 157 -1.54 -20.31 -1.34
N GLU A 158 -0.77 -21.31 -0.93
CA GLU A 158 0.19 -21.21 0.16
C GLU A 158 1.39 -20.36 -0.21
N GLU A 159 1.94 -20.56 -1.41
CA GLU A 159 3.04 -19.75 -1.93
C GLU A 159 2.63 -18.28 -2.06
N ARG A 160 1.39 -18.01 -2.53
CA ARG A 160 0.83 -16.66 -2.63
C ARG A 160 0.75 -15.99 -1.27
N LEU A 161 0.17 -16.68 -0.27
CA LEU A 161 0.04 -16.10 1.08
C LEU A 161 1.39 -15.91 1.75
N ALA A 162 2.31 -16.88 1.63
CA ALA A 162 3.67 -16.77 2.17
C ALA A 162 4.43 -15.58 1.57
N THR A 163 4.37 -15.43 0.23
CA THR A 163 4.98 -14.30 -0.49
C THR A 163 4.37 -12.97 -0.05
N TYR A 164 3.03 -12.90 0.06
CA TYR A 164 2.33 -11.71 0.51
C TYR A 164 2.79 -11.26 1.92
N LEU A 165 2.86 -12.18 2.88
CA LEU A 165 3.28 -11.88 4.26
C LEU A 165 4.73 -11.39 4.32
N LEU A 166 5.63 -12.03 3.57
CA LEU A 166 7.03 -11.61 3.50
C LEU A 166 7.19 -10.24 2.84
N ASN A 167 6.44 -9.95 1.79
CA ASN A 167 6.48 -8.65 1.10
C ASN A 167 5.91 -7.53 2.00
N MET A 168 4.82 -7.81 2.73
CA MET A 168 4.26 -6.87 3.72
C MET A 168 5.28 -6.54 4.81
N SER A 169 5.93 -7.57 5.41
CA SER A 169 6.97 -7.35 6.41
C SER A 169 8.09 -6.47 5.89
N LYS A 170 8.69 -6.84 4.75
CA LYS A 170 9.78 -6.07 4.12
C LYS A 170 9.39 -4.64 3.77
N GLY A 171 8.15 -4.45 3.29
CA GLY A 171 7.64 -3.12 2.98
C GLY A 171 7.56 -2.24 4.21
N LEU A 172 7.03 -2.75 5.31
CA LEU A 172 6.87 -2.01 6.56
C LEU A 172 8.20 -1.79 7.30
N GLU A 173 9.14 -2.72 7.22
CA GLU A 173 10.50 -2.57 7.75
C GLU A 173 11.23 -1.37 7.15
N LYS A 174 11.10 -1.14 5.83
CA LYS A 174 11.67 0.03 5.14
C LYS A 174 11.14 1.36 5.71
N HIS A 175 9.99 1.33 6.37
CA HIS A 175 9.33 2.50 6.95
C HIS A 175 9.40 2.53 8.48
N GLY A 176 10.29 1.73 9.10
CA GLY A 176 10.63 1.78 10.52
C GLY A 176 9.84 0.83 11.41
N SER A 177 9.08 -0.10 10.84
CA SER A 177 8.46 -1.17 11.63
C SER A 177 9.49 -2.23 12.05
N PRO A 178 9.30 -2.90 13.21
CA PRO A 178 10.16 -4.01 13.60
C PRO A 178 10.13 -5.13 12.56
N SER A 179 11.29 -5.79 12.35
CA SER A 179 11.39 -6.90 11.42
C SER A 179 10.46 -8.05 11.80
N GLY A 180 9.72 -8.56 10.82
CA GLY A 180 8.82 -9.70 10.98
C GLY A 180 7.55 -9.43 11.81
N GLN A 181 7.30 -8.20 12.27
CA GLN A 181 6.14 -7.88 13.11
C GLN A 181 5.31 -6.74 12.50
N PHE A 182 4.02 -6.96 12.30
CA PHE A 182 3.13 -5.95 11.72
C PHE A 182 1.67 -6.24 11.99
N ASP A 183 0.86 -5.19 11.92
CA ASP A 183 -0.59 -5.29 12.00
C ASP A 183 -1.18 -5.42 10.59
N ILE A 184 -2.15 -6.33 10.41
CA ILE A 184 -2.97 -6.46 9.20
C ILE A 184 -4.33 -5.80 9.47
N SER A 185 -4.64 -4.77 8.71
CA SER A 185 -5.97 -4.12 8.71
C SER A 185 -6.94 -4.75 7.70
N MET A 186 -6.42 -5.53 6.74
CA MET A 186 -7.17 -6.26 5.72
C MET A 186 -7.92 -7.45 6.32
N SER A 187 -9.16 -7.66 5.88
CA SER A 187 -9.91 -8.88 6.21
C SER A 187 -9.37 -10.09 5.48
N ARG A 188 -9.73 -11.30 5.93
CA ARG A 188 -9.41 -12.53 5.19
C ARG A 188 -10.03 -12.53 3.80
N SER A 189 -11.23 -11.99 3.68
CA SER A 189 -11.93 -11.80 2.41
C SER A 189 -11.17 -10.84 1.47
N ASP A 190 -10.68 -9.69 1.98
CA ASP A 190 -9.88 -8.76 1.17
C ASP A 190 -8.58 -9.41 0.68
N ILE A 191 -7.86 -10.13 1.58
CA ILE A 191 -6.62 -10.84 1.22
C ILE A 191 -6.91 -11.95 0.21
N GLY A 192 -7.97 -12.73 0.42
CA GLY A 192 -8.39 -13.78 -0.50
C GLY A 192 -8.72 -13.23 -1.88
N ASN A 193 -9.49 -12.15 -1.94
CA ASN A 193 -9.83 -11.48 -3.17
C ASN A 193 -8.57 -10.98 -3.92
N TYR A 194 -7.64 -10.32 -3.20
CA TYR A 194 -6.37 -9.85 -3.77
C TYR A 194 -5.49 -10.98 -4.31
N LEU A 195 -5.42 -12.11 -3.59
CA LEU A 195 -4.59 -13.25 -3.95
C LEU A 195 -5.30 -14.27 -4.89
N GLY A 196 -6.56 -14.02 -5.25
CA GLY A 196 -7.36 -14.94 -6.06
C GLY A 196 -7.59 -16.29 -5.36
N ILE A 197 -7.89 -16.27 -4.06
CA ILE A 197 -8.11 -17.46 -3.22
C ILE A 197 -9.40 -17.25 -2.42
N ALA A 198 -10.23 -18.30 -2.31
CA ALA A 198 -11.44 -18.27 -1.49
C ALA A 198 -11.11 -17.96 -0.01
N GLU A 199 -11.99 -17.22 0.66
CA GLU A 199 -11.80 -16.79 2.06
C GLU A 199 -11.57 -17.96 3.01
N GLU A 200 -12.32 -19.05 2.84
CA GLU A 200 -12.18 -20.26 3.64
C GLU A 200 -10.80 -20.90 3.47
N THR A 201 -10.28 -20.90 2.23
CA THR A 201 -8.95 -21.42 1.93
C THR A 201 -7.86 -20.56 2.55
N ILE A 202 -7.98 -19.21 2.45
CA ILE A 202 -7.08 -18.27 3.13
C ILE A 202 -7.09 -18.54 4.64
N SER A 203 -8.26 -18.67 5.25
CA SER A 203 -8.40 -18.94 6.68
C SER A 203 -7.71 -20.23 7.10
N ARG A 204 -7.88 -21.31 6.31
CA ARG A 204 -7.20 -22.60 6.54
C ARG A 204 -5.68 -22.50 6.41
N ILE A 205 -5.16 -21.77 5.41
CA ILE A 205 -3.71 -21.60 5.26
C ILE A 205 -3.13 -20.81 6.45
N PHE A 206 -3.79 -19.75 6.91
CA PHE A 206 -3.37 -19.00 8.08
C PHE A 206 -3.31 -19.88 9.34
N THR A 207 -4.33 -20.72 9.58
CA THR A 207 -4.37 -21.66 10.70
C THR A 207 -3.18 -22.63 10.61
N ARG A 208 -2.95 -23.24 9.45
CA ARG A 208 -1.84 -24.15 9.25
C ARG A 208 -0.48 -23.48 9.47
N PHE A 209 -0.27 -22.26 8.97
CA PHE A 209 0.99 -21.53 9.20
C PHE A 209 1.22 -21.25 10.69
N GLN A 210 0.17 -21.07 11.48
CA GLN A 210 0.29 -20.96 12.94
C GLN A 210 0.63 -22.31 13.60
N GLU A 211 -0.07 -23.38 13.23
CA GLU A 211 0.17 -24.74 13.75
C GLU A 211 1.59 -25.23 13.46
N GLU A 212 2.12 -24.89 12.27
CA GLU A 212 3.49 -25.20 11.88
C GLU A 212 4.54 -24.25 12.49
N GLY A 213 4.13 -23.26 13.26
CA GLY A 213 5.04 -22.30 13.90
C GLY A 213 5.73 -21.35 12.94
N LEU A 214 5.17 -21.10 11.74
CA LEU A 214 5.72 -20.16 10.75
C LEU A 214 5.37 -18.72 11.07
N ILE A 215 4.18 -18.52 11.62
CA ILE A 215 3.65 -17.21 12.02
C ILE A 215 2.93 -17.34 13.37
N MET A 216 2.83 -16.23 14.08
CA MET A 216 1.97 -16.10 15.26
C MET A 216 0.99 -14.93 15.03
N ILE A 217 -0.30 -15.13 15.35
CA ILE A 217 -1.31 -14.10 15.22
C ILE A 217 -1.84 -13.76 16.61
N GLN A 218 -1.68 -12.51 17.02
CA GLN A 218 -2.16 -11.99 18.30
C GLN A 218 -3.22 -10.91 18.08
N ARG A 219 -4.15 -10.76 19.01
CA ARG A 219 -5.21 -9.72 18.99
C ARG A 219 -5.95 -9.66 17.64
N ARG A 220 -6.08 -10.81 16.93
CA ARG A 220 -6.74 -11.00 15.62
C ARG A 220 -6.08 -10.31 14.42
N LYS A 221 -5.07 -9.45 14.61
CA LYS A 221 -4.47 -8.67 13.51
C LYS A 221 -2.97 -8.47 13.59
N HIS A 222 -2.38 -8.66 14.74
CA HIS A 222 -0.92 -8.55 14.90
C HIS A 222 -0.26 -9.85 14.46
N ILE A 223 0.55 -9.80 13.41
CA ILE A 223 1.29 -10.94 12.86
C ILE A 223 2.76 -10.81 13.26
N THR A 224 3.30 -11.89 13.77
CA THR A 224 4.74 -12.10 13.91
C THR A 224 5.15 -13.26 13.01
N ILE A 225 6.09 -13.04 12.09
CA ILE A 225 6.72 -14.11 11.31
C ILE A 225 7.77 -14.75 12.22
N THR A 226 7.49 -15.97 12.67
CA THR A 226 8.32 -16.69 13.64
C THR A 226 9.46 -17.47 12.96
N ASP A 227 9.23 -17.95 11.73
CA ASP A 227 10.25 -18.63 10.92
C ASP A 227 10.27 -18.07 9.48
N PRO A 228 10.99 -16.96 9.27
CA PRO A 228 11.09 -16.35 7.94
C PRO A 228 11.83 -17.24 6.93
N GLY A 229 12.71 -18.13 7.38
CA GLY A 229 13.45 -19.05 6.53
C GLY A 229 12.55 -20.11 5.90
N ARG A 230 11.77 -20.83 6.72
CA ARG A 230 10.80 -21.81 6.23
C ARG A 230 9.67 -21.15 5.43
N LEU A 231 9.16 -20.01 5.87
CA LEU A 231 8.14 -19.26 5.11
C LEU A 231 8.70 -18.84 3.74
N GLY A 232 9.96 -18.42 3.67
CA GLY A 232 10.66 -18.09 2.42
C GLY A 232 10.86 -19.31 1.51
N THR A 233 11.04 -20.50 2.08
CA THR A 233 11.10 -21.75 1.31
C THR A 233 9.75 -22.09 0.67
N ILE A 234 8.65 -21.89 1.41
CA ILE A 234 7.29 -22.06 0.86
C ILE A 234 7.06 -21.07 -0.28
N ALA A 235 7.39 -19.80 -0.09
CA ALA A 235 7.22 -18.74 -1.11
C ALA A 235 8.01 -19.00 -2.42
N ARG A 236 9.03 -19.87 -2.41
CA ARG A 236 9.93 -20.17 -3.54
C ARG A 236 9.77 -21.59 -4.10
N ARG A 237 8.83 -22.40 -3.59
CA ARG A 237 8.60 -23.74 -4.14
C ARG A 237 8.21 -23.61 -5.62
N LYS A 238 9.06 -24.18 -6.49
CA LYS A 238 8.81 -24.37 -7.91
C LYS A 238 8.06 -25.69 -8.12
#